data_40a6aa223fb862e55b469560b00d6124
#
_entry.id   40a6aa223fb862e55b469560b00d6124
#
_cell.length_a   1.000
_cell.length_b   1.000
_cell.length_c   1.000
_cell.angle_alpha   90.00
_cell.angle_beta   90.00
_cell.angle_gamma   90.00
#
_symmetry.space_group_name_H-M   'P 1'
#
loop_
_entity.id
_entity.type
_entity.pdbx_description
1 polymer ?
#
loop_
_entity_poly.entity_id
_entity_poly.type
_entity_poly.pdbx_seq_one_letter_code
_entity_poly.pdbx_strand_id
1 'polypeptide(L)'
;MKYTVLLLLLCSVLVFSKSEEFKSGLKKKDFQKVIDGKKTDLYVLTNKNGYEVSITNYGGAIAAIMAPDKDGNFLNVVQGHDTIDNVINSPNEFLSTLIGRYGNRISNGTFSLDGKEYKLNLNDGKNVLHGGHTGFHARVWDAVQPNEHELKLTYVSKDGEENFPGTLTMEVTFSLTDQNEFKISYRGKTDKKTIVNMTHHMFVNLKGLTDPCPTVEDHILTVNANWFLPTDSTMIPTGAILSVDSTPFDFRKPKKIAEALACENDPNIILGHGVDHNFVLNQKRQGEMIFAGKVVEPTTKRSMEIYTTEPGMQIYTANWHDGFKGYHGIRMPRRSAVAFETQHFPDSPNIGHFPSVVLNPGETYTSDTIYKFGVDKWNNI
;
A
#
# COMPACT_ATOMS: atom_id res chain seq x y z
N MET A 1 53.89 20.76 -57.29
CA MET A 1 52.61 20.85 -56.60
C MET A 1 52.26 19.44 -56.07
N LYS A 2 52.42 19.20 -54.77
CA LYS A 2 52.01 17.93 -54.11
C LYS A 2 50.76 18.23 -53.37
N TYR A 3 49.64 17.57 -53.72
CA TYR A 3 48.38 17.60 -52.98
C TYR A 3 48.39 16.53 -51.89
N THR A 4 48.36 16.94 -50.63
CA THR A 4 48.17 16.05 -49.48
C THR A 4 46.69 15.94 -49.22
N VAL A 5 46.11 14.78 -49.41
CA VAL A 5 44.74 14.46 -49.08
C VAL A 5 44.67 14.07 -47.58
N LEU A 6 44.00 14.90 -46.79
CA LEU A 6 43.73 14.64 -45.34
C LEU A 6 42.47 13.80 -45.23
N LEU A 7 42.64 12.52 -44.86
CA LEU A 7 41.51 11.63 -44.61
C LEU A 7 41.06 11.80 -43.14
N LEU A 8 39.91 12.47 -42.95
CA LEU A 8 39.26 12.54 -41.65
C LEU A 8 38.48 11.23 -41.38
N LEU A 9 39.01 10.38 -40.50
CA LEU A 9 38.26 9.28 -39.93
C LEU A 9 37.27 9.80 -38.88
N LEU A 10 35.97 9.81 -39.22
CA LEU A 10 34.91 9.98 -38.23
C LEU A 10 34.75 8.65 -37.46
N CYS A 11 35.28 8.59 -36.25
CA CYS A 11 34.97 7.54 -35.30
C CYS A 11 33.58 7.83 -34.71
N SER A 12 32.52 7.20 -35.23
CA SER A 12 31.21 7.18 -34.58
C SER A 12 31.28 6.26 -33.38
N VAL A 13 31.37 6.85 -32.18
CA VAL A 13 31.19 6.13 -30.91
C VAL A 13 29.71 5.76 -30.79
N LEU A 14 29.38 4.53 -31.13
CA LEU A 14 28.10 3.92 -30.80
C LEU A 14 28.05 3.77 -29.27
N VAL A 15 27.45 4.74 -28.60
CA VAL A 15 27.04 4.59 -27.18
C VAL A 15 25.89 3.60 -27.18
N PHE A 16 26.18 2.33 -27.00
CA PHE A 16 25.17 1.35 -26.58
C PHE A 16 24.73 1.76 -25.17
N SER A 17 23.57 2.40 -25.06
CA SER A 17 22.90 2.49 -23.77
C SER A 17 22.54 1.06 -23.36
N LYS A 18 23.29 0.51 -22.42
CA LYS A 18 22.91 -0.71 -21.72
C LYS A 18 21.53 -0.45 -21.15
N SER A 19 20.49 -1.09 -21.67
CA SER A 19 19.17 -1.03 -21.03
C SER A 19 19.38 -1.56 -19.61
N GLU A 20 19.16 -0.71 -18.61
CA GLU A 20 19.18 -1.15 -17.22
C GLU A 20 18.10 -2.24 -17.08
N GLU A 21 18.54 -3.46 -16.90
CA GLU A 21 17.66 -4.60 -16.68
C GLU A 21 17.38 -4.65 -15.18
N PHE A 22 16.17 -4.21 -14.80
CA PHE A 22 15.72 -4.28 -13.41
C PHE A 22 15.56 -5.73 -12.97
N LYS A 23 15.82 -6.02 -11.70
CA LYS A 23 15.65 -7.36 -11.13
C LYS A 23 14.23 -7.88 -11.28
N SER A 24 13.26 -6.98 -11.23
CA SER A 24 11.85 -7.27 -11.47
C SER A 24 11.54 -7.70 -12.91
N GLY A 25 12.46 -7.50 -13.87
CA GLY A 25 12.20 -7.72 -15.29
C GLY A 25 11.21 -6.71 -15.90
N LEU A 26 10.72 -5.74 -15.12
CA LEU A 26 9.84 -4.68 -15.60
C LEU A 26 10.59 -3.74 -16.55
N LYS A 27 9.86 -3.16 -17.49
CA LYS A 27 10.44 -2.24 -18.48
C LYS A 27 9.79 -0.88 -18.34
N LYS A 28 10.59 0.15 -18.18
CA LYS A 28 10.13 1.54 -18.03
C LYS A 28 9.15 1.96 -19.13
N LYS A 29 9.43 1.59 -20.39
CA LYS A 29 8.59 1.92 -21.55
C LYS A 29 7.16 1.39 -21.45
N ASP A 30 6.93 0.28 -20.74
CA ASP A 30 5.62 -0.37 -20.61
C ASP A 30 4.73 0.38 -19.59
N PHE A 31 5.29 1.35 -18.85
CA PHE A 31 4.59 2.24 -17.93
C PHE A 31 4.44 3.67 -18.44
N GLN A 32 4.94 3.96 -19.66
CA GLN A 32 4.91 5.29 -20.23
C GLN A 32 3.67 5.52 -21.08
N LYS A 33 2.78 6.42 -20.61
CA LYS A 33 1.55 6.83 -21.27
C LYS A 33 1.22 8.28 -20.90
N VAL A 34 0.39 8.94 -21.69
CA VAL A 34 -0.20 10.24 -21.32
C VAL A 34 -1.64 10.01 -20.92
N ILE A 35 -2.01 10.36 -19.68
CA ILE A 35 -3.34 10.22 -19.11
C ILE A 35 -3.73 11.58 -18.52
N ASP A 36 -4.86 12.14 -18.93
CA ASP A 36 -5.36 13.45 -18.50
C ASP A 36 -4.31 14.57 -18.63
N GLY A 37 -3.51 14.51 -19.72
CA GLY A 37 -2.45 15.46 -20.02
C GLY A 37 -1.16 15.32 -19.21
N LYS A 38 -1.08 14.33 -18.31
CA LYS A 38 0.11 14.01 -17.50
C LYS A 38 0.78 12.73 -17.97
N LYS A 39 2.11 12.68 -17.87
CA LYS A 39 2.90 11.50 -18.24
C LYS A 39 2.98 10.54 -17.05
N THR A 40 2.75 9.24 -17.32
CA THR A 40 3.09 8.18 -16.40
C THR A 40 4.47 7.61 -16.70
N ASP A 41 5.13 7.03 -15.70
CA ASP A 41 6.42 6.36 -15.83
C ASP A 41 6.58 5.30 -14.72
N LEU A 42 7.66 4.52 -14.82
CA LEU A 42 8.12 3.60 -13.79
C LEU A 42 9.37 4.18 -13.11
N TYR A 43 9.35 4.26 -11.81
CA TYR A 43 10.43 4.69 -10.94
C TYR A 43 10.93 3.51 -10.13
N VAL A 44 12.25 3.31 -10.06
CA VAL A 44 12.84 2.18 -9.38
C VAL A 44 13.76 2.67 -8.29
N LEU A 45 13.50 2.24 -7.05
CA LEU A 45 14.35 2.50 -5.90
C LEU A 45 15.22 1.27 -5.65
N THR A 46 16.49 1.46 -5.32
CA THR A 46 17.44 0.40 -5.03
C THR A 46 18.24 0.71 -3.77
N ASN A 47 18.82 -0.32 -3.14
CA ASN A 47 19.77 -0.15 -2.06
C ASN A 47 21.01 -1.06 -2.23
N LYS A 48 22.02 -0.88 -1.38
CA LYS A 48 23.29 -1.63 -1.43
C LYS A 48 23.13 -3.15 -1.24
N ASN A 49 22.03 -3.58 -0.61
CA ASN A 49 21.75 -4.99 -0.38
C ASN A 49 21.01 -5.63 -1.57
N GLY A 50 20.78 -4.85 -2.64
CA GLY A 50 20.15 -5.31 -3.87
C GLY A 50 18.64 -5.44 -3.81
N TYR A 51 17.97 -4.89 -2.79
CA TYR A 51 16.52 -4.71 -2.83
C TYR A 51 16.14 -3.73 -3.94
N GLU A 52 15.00 -3.96 -4.55
CA GLU A 52 14.44 -3.11 -5.61
C GLU A 52 12.96 -2.90 -5.36
N VAL A 53 12.51 -1.66 -5.44
CA VAL A 53 11.09 -1.28 -5.36
C VAL A 53 10.71 -0.52 -6.63
N SER A 54 9.80 -1.07 -7.40
CA SER A 54 9.31 -0.51 -8.66
C SER A 54 7.95 0.13 -8.45
N ILE A 55 7.80 1.43 -8.75
CA ILE A 55 6.61 2.24 -8.47
C ILE A 55 6.22 3.02 -9.72
N THR A 56 4.94 3.05 -10.08
CA THR A 56 4.43 3.99 -11.08
C THR A 56 3.79 5.21 -10.41
N ASN A 57 3.88 6.37 -11.05
CA ASN A 57 3.19 7.58 -10.58
C ASN A 57 1.68 7.60 -10.90
N TYR A 58 1.13 6.57 -11.51
CA TYR A 58 -0.31 6.36 -11.57
C TYR A 58 -0.75 5.65 -10.29
N GLY A 59 -1.52 6.35 -9.46
CA GLY A 59 -1.97 5.85 -8.17
C GLY A 59 -0.84 5.54 -7.17
N GLY A 60 0.42 5.90 -7.46
CA GLY A 60 1.56 5.47 -6.67
C GLY A 60 1.64 3.95 -6.52
N ALA A 61 1.19 3.22 -7.55
CA ALA A 61 1.09 1.76 -7.48
C ALA A 61 2.48 1.12 -7.44
N ILE A 62 2.68 0.21 -6.48
CA ILE A 62 3.88 -0.61 -6.39
C ILE A 62 3.71 -1.79 -7.35
N ALA A 63 4.55 -1.83 -8.39
CA ALA A 63 4.54 -2.88 -9.39
C ALA A 63 5.30 -4.13 -8.95
N ALA A 64 6.39 -3.95 -8.16
CA ALA A 64 7.18 -5.04 -7.61
C ALA A 64 8.04 -4.59 -6.42
N ILE A 65 8.30 -5.51 -5.49
CA ILE A 65 9.37 -5.41 -4.48
C ILE A 65 10.20 -6.69 -4.56
N MET A 66 11.47 -6.56 -4.96
CA MET A 66 12.40 -7.69 -5.04
C MET A 66 13.12 -7.86 -3.71
N ALA A 67 12.88 -8.98 -3.04
CA ALA A 67 13.47 -9.31 -1.74
C ALA A 67 14.13 -10.70 -1.76
N PRO A 68 15.32 -10.87 -1.12
CA PRO A 68 15.99 -12.16 -1.07
C PRO A 68 15.36 -13.09 -0.02
N ASP A 69 15.43 -14.41 -0.27
CA ASP A 69 15.17 -15.44 0.71
C ASP A 69 16.45 -15.78 1.53
N LYS A 70 16.35 -16.79 2.41
CA LYS A 70 17.45 -17.28 3.24
C LYS A 70 18.67 -17.77 2.44
N ASP A 71 18.48 -18.11 1.17
CA ASP A 71 19.53 -18.61 0.27
C ASP A 71 20.06 -17.52 -0.68
N GLY A 72 19.53 -16.28 -0.54
CA GLY A 72 19.90 -15.11 -1.34
C GLY A 72 19.16 -15.00 -2.67
N ASN A 73 18.15 -15.83 -2.94
CA ASN A 73 17.37 -15.78 -4.18
C ASN A 73 16.32 -14.66 -4.10
N PHE A 74 16.37 -13.73 -5.04
CA PHE A 74 15.41 -12.62 -5.12
C PHE A 74 14.15 -13.05 -5.86
N LEU A 75 12.98 -12.77 -5.25
CA LEU A 75 11.67 -12.85 -5.90
C LEU A 75 10.87 -11.59 -5.59
N ASN A 76 9.91 -11.30 -6.46
CA ASN A 76 8.90 -10.26 -6.17
C ASN A 76 7.98 -10.75 -5.03
N VAL A 77 7.83 -9.93 -3.99
CA VAL A 77 7.01 -10.24 -2.80
C VAL A 77 5.75 -9.37 -2.71
N VAL A 78 5.43 -8.60 -3.75
CA VAL A 78 4.23 -7.73 -3.80
C VAL A 78 3.46 -7.98 -5.08
N GLN A 79 2.15 -8.15 -4.95
CA GLN A 79 1.25 -8.24 -6.10
C GLN A 79 1.11 -6.88 -6.78
N GLY A 80 1.35 -6.82 -8.07
CA GLY A 80 1.25 -5.63 -8.90
C GLY A 80 1.01 -6.00 -10.35
N HIS A 81 1.23 -5.08 -11.25
CA HIS A 81 1.12 -5.25 -12.70
C HIS A 81 2.43 -4.90 -13.41
N ASP A 82 2.58 -5.40 -14.63
CA ASP A 82 3.79 -5.25 -15.45
C ASP A 82 3.67 -4.18 -16.54
N THR A 83 2.50 -3.59 -16.72
CA THR A 83 2.25 -2.48 -17.65
C THR A 83 1.28 -1.46 -17.07
N ILE A 84 1.35 -0.22 -17.56
CA ILE A 84 0.41 0.84 -17.15
C ILE A 84 -1.04 0.51 -17.53
N ASP A 85 -1.25 -0.14 -18.67
CA ASP A 85 -2.60 -0.53 -19.11
C ASP A 85 -3.21 -1.58 -18.18
N ASN A 86 -2.39 -2.51 -17.66
CA ASN A 86 -2.85 -3.50 -16.68
C ASN A 86 -3.12 -2.85 -15.31
N VAL A 87 -2.37 -1.82 -14.92
CA VAL A 87 -2.66 -1.05 -13.70
C VAL A 87 -4.01 -0.34 -13.81
N ILE A 88 -4.26 0.36 -14.93
CA ILE A 88 -5.50 1.12 -15.15
C ILE A 88 -6.73 0.21 -15.23
N ASN A 89 -6.58 -0.96 -15.88
CA ASN A 89 -7.67 -1.90 -16.13
C ASN A 89 -7.68 -3.08 -15.13
N SER A 90 -7.02 -2.93 -14.00
CA SER A 90 -6.95 -3.97 -12.97
C SER A 90 -8.35 -4.36 -12.48
N PRO A 91 -8.69 -5.66 -12.43
CA PRO A 91 -9.92 -6.11 -11.76
C PRO A 91 -9.98 -5.74 -10.28
N ASN A 92 -8.82 -5.57 -9.65
CA ASN A 92 -8.68 -4.99 -8.33
C ASN A 92 -8.07 -3.58 -8.47
N GLU A 93 -8.92 -2.55 -8.50
CA GLU A 93 -8.51 -1.16 -8.69
C GLU A 93 -7.57 -0.62 -7.60
N PHE A 94 -7.56 -1.24 -6.41
CA PHE A 94 -6.72 -0.86 -5.28
C PHE A 94 -5.43 -1.68 -5.18
N LEU A 95 -5.12 -2.51 -6.19
CA LEU A 95 -3.97 -3.42 -6.13
C LEU A 95 -2.66 -2.67 -5.94
N SER A 96 -2.14 -2.70 -4.72
CA SER A 96 -0.88 -2.08 -4.29
C SER A 96 -0.77 -0.59 -4.64
N THR A 97 -1.85 0.18 -4.45
CA THR A 97 -1.95 1.61 -4.75
C THR A 97 -1.98 2.48 -3.50
N LEU A 98 -1.75 3.79 -3.67
CA LEU A 98 -2.06 4.82 -2.68
C LEU A 98 -3.57 4.96 -2.51
N ILE A 99 -4.02 5.02 -1.28
CA ILE A 99 -5.42 5.16 -0.92
C ILE A 99 -5.65 6.53 -0.28
N GLY A 100 -6.68 7.22 -0.75
CA GLY A 100 -7.10 8.54 -0.30
C GLY A 100 -8.16 9.13 -1.24
N ARG A 101 -8.81 10.27 -0.87
CA ARG A 101 -8.50 11.15 0.27
C ARG A 101 -8.74 10.49 1.63
N TYR A 102 -9.66 9.50 1.70
CA TYR A 102 -9.99 8.77 2.92
C TYR A 102 -9.89 7.26 2.69
N GLY A 103 -8.93 6.63 3.35
CA GLY A 103 -8.73 5.18 3.33
C GLY A 103 -9.79 4.44 4.15
N ASN A 104 -10.15 3.24 3.66
CA ASN A 104 -11.23 2.43 4.18
C ASN A 104 -12.61 3.09 4.04
N ARG A 105 -13.61 2.68 4.83
CA ARG A 105 -15.04 2.99 4.62
C ARG A 105 -15.51 4.25 5.37
N ILE A 106 -16.48 4.94 4.74
CA ILE A 106 -17.33 5.96 5.36
C ILE A 106 -18.79 5.50 5.19
N SER A 107 -19.49 5.33 6.32
CA SER A 107 -20.86 4.85 6.38
C SER A 107 -21.80 5.78 5.63
N ASN A 108 -22.70 5.19 4.80
CA ASN A 108 -23.66 5.88 3.96
C ASN A 108 -23.05 7.00 3.08
N GLY A 109 -21.72 7.01 2.92
CA GLY A 109 -21.01 8.06 2.19
C GLY A 109 -21.21 9.46 2.75
N THR A 110 -21.54 9.61 4.03
CA THR A 110 -21.83 10.92 4.63
C THR A 110 -20.99 11.19 5.86
N PHE A 111 -20.67 12.46 6.07
CA PHE A 111 -20.05 12.95 7.30
C PHE A 111 -20.38 14.42 7.51
N SER A 112 -20.19 14.92 8.74
CA SER A 112 -20.46 16.33 9.07
C SER A 112 -19.20 17.04 9.56
N LEU A 113 -18.99 18.27 9.08
CA LEU A 113 -17.98 19.20 9.59
C LEU A 113 -18.68 20.54 9.93
N ASP A 114 -18.49 21.02 11.17
CA ASP A 114 -19.06 22.29 11.65
C ASP A 114 -20.58 22.40 11.38
N GLY A 115 -21.32 21.31 11.56
CA GLY A 115 -22.76 21.25 11.35
C GLY A 115 -23.24 21.19 9.90
N LYS A 116 -22.31 21.18 8.94
CA LYS A 116 -22.60 20.95 7.53
C LYS A 116 -22.38 19.48 7.15
N GLU A 117 -23.42 18.85 6.60
CA GLU A 117 -23.33 17.51 6.03
C GLU A 117 -22.68 17.54 4.64
N TYR A 118 -21.81 16.56 4.37
CA TYR A 118 -21.20 16.27 3.09
C TYR A 118 -21.61 14.87 2.63
N LYS A 119 -21.96 14.74 1.35
CA LYS A 119 -22.36 13.49 0.70
C LYS A 119 -21.37 13.13 -0.38
N LEU A 120 -20.68 12.03 -0.21
CA LEU A 120 -19.69 11.50 -1.13
C LEU A 120 -20.32 10.59 -2.20
N ASN A 121 -19.58 10.30 -3.26
CA ASN A 121 -19.99 9.37 -4.30
C ASN A 121 -19.86 7.92 -3.82
N LEU A 122 -20.98 7.18 -3.73
CA LEU A 122 -21.00 5.81 -3.25
C LEU A 122 -20.33 4.87 -4.25
N ASN A 123 -19.38 4.04 -3.81
CA ASN A 123 -18.69 3.04 -4.64
C ASN A 123 -18.61 1.65 -3.98
N ASP A 124 -19.18 1.48 -2.77
CA ASP A 124 -19.22 0.22 -2.04
C ASP A 124 -20.63 0.01 -1.46
N GLY A 125 -21.58 -0.36 -2.32
CA GLY A 125 -22.99 -0.47 -1.96
C GLY A 125 -23.56 0.86 -1.48
N LYS A 126 -23.91 0.96 -0.18
CA LYS A 126 -24.38 2.20 0.44
C LYS A 126 -23.25 3.04 1.05
N ASN A 127 -22.02 2.59 1.00
CA ASN A 127 -20.87 3.23 1.62
C ASN A 127 -19.93 3.82 0.58
N VAL A 128 -18.93 4.58 1.06
CA VAL A 128 -17.76 4.98 0.28
C VAL A 128 -16.56 4.19 0.79
N LEU A 129 -15.78 3.65 -0.15
CA LEU A 129 -14.55 2.92 0.10
C LEU A 129 -13.38 3.63 -0.58
N HIS A 130 -12.25 3.76 0.12
CA HIS A 130 -10.96 4.17 -0.42
C HIS A 130 -10.95 5.48 -1.22
N GLY A 131 -11.81 6.43 -0.83
CA GLY A 131 -11.84 7.77 -1.43
C GLY A 131 -12.75 7.93 -2.65
N GLY A 132 -13.57 6.91 -2.97
CA GLY A 132 -14.55 6.97 -4.06
C GLY A 132 -14.10 6.31 -5.35
N HIS A 133 -14.85 6.49 -6.43
CA HIS A 133 -14.62 5.84 -7.73
C HIS A 133 -13.29 6.24 -8.38
N THR A 134 -12.91 7.50 -8.27
CA THR A 134 -11.67 8.04 -8.84
C THR A 134 -10.83 8.71 -7.75
N GLY A 135 -10.61 7.95 -6.66
CA GLY A 135 -9.73 8.36 -5.57
C GLY A 135 -8.25 8.46 -5.97
N PHE A 136 -7.37 8.54 -5.01
CA PHE A 136 -5.94 8.76 -5.24
C PHE A 136 -5.25 7.60 -5.98
N HIS A 137 -5.80 6.40 -5.91
CA HIS A 137 -5.39 5.22 -6.67
C HIS A 137 -5.52 5.39 -8.18
N ALA A 138 -6.47 6.21 -8.66
CA ALA A 138 -6.78 6.41 -10.06
C ALA A 138 -6.31 7.77 -10.60
N ARG A 139 -5.24 8.34 -10.02
CA ARG A 139 -4.69 9.65 -10.40
C ARG A 139 -3.24 9.56 -10.87
N VAL A 140 -2.89 10.38 -11.85
CA VAL A 140 -1.48 10.60 -12.21
C VAL A 140 -0.90 11.66 -11.29
N TRP A 141 0.08 11.27 -10.50
CA TRP A 141 0.81 12.14 -9.59
C TRP A 141 1.99 12.78 -10.30
N ASP A 142 2.32 14.02 -9.96
CA ASP A 142 3.56 14.65 -10.39
C ASP A 142 4.72 14.00 -9.62
N ALA A 143 5.75 13.52 -10.33
CA ALA A 143 6.80 12.69 -9.76
C ALA A 143 8.18 13.35 -9.90
N VAL A 144 8.97 13.29 -8.83
CA VAL A 144 10.37 13.65 -8.80
C VAL A 144 11.16 12.54 -8.11
N GLN A 145 12.15 11.98 -8.82
CA GLN A 145 13.11 11.02 -8.25
C GLN A 145 14.46 11.70 -8.10
N PRO A 146 14.80 12.25 -6.90
CA PRO A 146 16.04 13.01 -6.71
C PRO A 146 17.29 12.13 -6.71
N ASN A 147 17.14 10.86 -6.37
CA ASN A 147 18.21 9.85 -6.33
C ASN A 147 17.62 8.43 -6.44
N GLU A 148 18.47 7.41 -6.43
CA GLU A 148 18.08 6.00 -6.54
C GLU A 148 17.38 5.43 -5.31
N HIS A 149 17.28 6.20 -4.21
CA HIS A 149 16.70 5.76 -2.94
C HIS A 149 15.38 6.45 -2.61
N GLU A 150 14.98 7.48 -3.36
CA GLU A 150 13.82 8.30 -3.03
C GLU A 150 12.98 8.66 -4.26
N LEU A 151 11.66 8.53 -4.12
CA LEU A 151 10.67 9.02 -5.07
C LEU A 151 9.65 9.89 -4.31
N LYS A 152 9.42 11.09 -4.82
CA LYS A 152 8.42 12.03 -4.30
C LYS A 152 7.28 12.18 -5.31
N LEU A 153 6.06 11.93 -4.86
CA LEU A 153 4.84 12.11 -5.62
C LEU A 153 4.03 13.26 -5.02
N THR A 154 3.50 14.15 -5.87
CA THR A 154 2.65 15.27 -5.44
C THR A 154 1.35 15.25 -6.22
N TYR A 155 0.22 15.44 -5.54
CA TYR A 155 -1.10 15.56 -6.14
C TYR A 155 -1.89 16.70 -5.49
N VAL A 156 -2.60 17.46 -6.30
CA VAL A 156 -3.53 18.50 -5.85
C VAL A 156 -4.95 18.02 -6.12
N SER A 157 -5.61 17.54 -5.06
CA SER A 157 -7.01 17.14 -5.08
C SER A 157 -7.86 18.40 -4.88
N LYS A 158 -8.61 18.81 -5.91
CA LYS A 158 -9.40 20.05 -5.93
C LYS A 158 -10.58 19.99 -4.94
N ASP A 159 -11.05 21.15 -4.48
CA ASP A 159 -12.30 21.26 -3.71
C ASP A 159 -13.44 20.61 -4.49
N GLY A 160 -14.15 19.67 -3.86
CA GLY A 160 -15.24 18.92 -4.46
C GLY A 160 -14.83 17.65 -5.23
N GLU A 161 -13.55 17.30 -5.31
CA GLU A 161 -13.14 16.02 -5.89
C GLU A 161 -13.72 14.87 -5.07
N GLU A 162 -14.40 13.91 -5.72
CA GLU A 162 -15.21 12.87 -5.07
C GLU A 162 -16.16 13.42 -3.98
N ASN A 163 -16.55 14.70 -4.08
CA ASN A 163 -17.35 15.50 -3.15
C ASN A 163 -16.68 15.80 -1.79
N PHE A 164 -15.38 15.54 -1.61
CA PHE A 164 -14.67 15.99 -0.42
C PHE A 164 -14.45 17.51 -0.44
N PRO A 165 -14.65 18.21 0.70
CA PRO A 165 -14.43 19.64 0.79
C PRO A 165 -12.94 20.01 0.83
N GLY A 166 -12.63 21.18 0.30
CA GLY A 166 -11.31 21.79 0.33
C GLY A 166 -10.33 21.25 -0.73
N THR A 167 -9.46 22.14 -1.20
CA THR A 167 -8.33 21.77 -2.03
C THR A 167 -7.24 21.18 -1.13
N LEU A 168 -6.88 19.92 -1.35
CA LEU A 168 -5.85 19.22 -0.61
C LEU A 168 -4.61 19.03 -1.50
N THR A 169 -3.49 19.63 -1.11
CA THR A 169 -2.19 19.28 -1.68
C THR A 169 -1.56 18.17 -0.86
N MET A 170 -1.35 17.02 -1.48
CA MET A 170 -0.75 15.84 -0.85
C MET A 170 0.61 15.53 -1.48
N GLU A 171 1.62 15.36 -0.64
CA GLU A 171 2.94 14.85 -1.00
C GLU A 171 3.12 13.46 -0.36
N VAL A 172 3.59 12.50 -1.14
CA VAL A 172 3.96 11.16 -0.70
C VAL A 172 5.40 10.90 -1.08
N THR A 173 6.24 10.59 -0.09
CA THR A 173 7.64 10.24 -0.32
C THR A 173 7.84 8.76 -0.04
N PHE A 174 8.28 8.03 -1.05
CA PHE A 174 8.76 6.67 -0.93
C PHE A 174 10.28 6.68 -0.81
N SER A 175 10.81 5.94 0.16
CA SER A 175 12.26 5.81 0.31
C SER A 175 12.66 4.38 0.67
N LEU A 176 13.83 3.95 0.18
CA LEU A 176 14.41 2.63 0.44
C LEU A 176 15.80 2.81 1.03
N THR A 177 15.98 2.43 2.30
CA THR A 177 17.25 2.60 3.01
C THR A 177 18.19 1.39 2.84
N ASP A 178 19.46 1.58 3.17
CA ASP A 178 20.45 0.49 3.25
C ASP A 178 20.19 -0.50 4.42
N GLN A 179 19.24 -0.19 5.31
CA GLN A 179 18.73 -1.07 6.35
C GLN A 179 17.54 -1.92 5.86
N ASN A 180 17.22 -1.88 4.55
CA ASN A 180 16.10 -2.54 3.90
C ASN A 180 14.74 -2.04 4.39
N GLU A 181 14.66 -0.79 4.80
CA GLU A 181 13.45 -0.12 5.22
C GLU A 181 12.83 0.57 4.02
N PHE A 182 11.68 0.10 3.57
CA PHE A 182 10.83 0.80 2.62
C PHE A 182 9.86 1.67 3.40
N LYS A 183 10.09 2.98 3.35
CA LYS A 183 9.29 3.97 4.07
C LYS A 183 8.35 4.70 3.12
N ILE A 184 7.11 4.91 3.56
CA ILE A 184 6.11 5.77 2.93
C ILE A 184 5.77 6.89 3.90
N SER A 185 6.04 8.12 3.48
CA SER A 185 5.76 9.33 4.27
C SER A 185 4.71 10.17 3.57
N TYR A 186 3.67 10.57 4.30
CA TYR A 186 2.58 11.40 3.79
C TYR A 186 2.64 12.79 4.43
N ARG A 187 2.46 13.85 3.63
CA ARG A 187 2.33 15.24 4.09
C ARG A 187 1.23 15.94 3.29
N GLY A 188 0.23 16.47 3.99
CA GLY A 188 -0.92 17.11 3.36
C GLY A 188 -1.24 18.48 3.95
N LYS A 189 -1.69 19.42 3.09
CA LYS A 189 -2.20 20.73 3.49
C LYS A 189 -3.47 21.04 2.74
N THR A 190 -4.41 21.72 3.41
CA THR A 190 -5.68 22.09 2.83
C THR A 190 -5.94 23.59 2.96
N ASP A 191 -6.75 24.13 2.03
CA ASP A 191 -7.25 25.51 2.07
C ASP A 191 -8.60 25.64 2.86
N LYS A 192 -9.26 24.49 3.14
CA LYS A 192 -10.55 24.42 3.82
C LYS A 192 -10.62 23.17 4.68
N LYS A 193 -11.35 23.24 5.82
CA LYS A 193 -11.53 22.07 6.70
C LYS A 193 -12.04 20.87 5.92
N THR A 194 -11.35 19.74 6.07
CA THR A 194 -11.64 18.49 5.39
C THR A 194 -11.30 17.30 6.28
N ILE A 195 -11.51 16.08 5.78
CA ILE A 195 -11.06 14.85 6.41
C ILE A 195 -9.97 14.21 5.55
N VAL A 196 -8.95 13.65 6.19
CA VAL A 196 -7.82 12.96 5.52
C VAL A 196 -7.46 11.70 6.29
N ASN A 197 -7.35 10.60 5.58
CA ASN A 197 -6.86 9.31 6.09
C ASN A 197 -6.12 8.61 4.95
N MET A 198 -4.80 8.75 4.89
CA MET A 198 -3.98 8.14 3.85
C MET A 198 -3.50 6.76 4.27
N THR A 199 -3.46 5.84 3.33
CA THR A 199 -2.80 4.54 3.49
C THR A 199 -2.26 4.04 2.15
N HIS A 200 -1.60 2.88 2.17
CA HIS A 200 -1.16 2.17 0.96
C HIS A 200 -1.67 0.72 1.02
N HIS A 201 -2.37 0.30 -0.02
CA HIS A 201 -3.00 -1.02 -0.09
C HIS A 201 -2.05 -2.09 -0.66
N MET A 202 -0.82 -2.16 -0.16
CA MET A 202 0.22 -3.07 -0.62
C MET A 202 -0.12 -4.53 -0.30
N PHE A 203 -0.28 -5.37 -1.31
CA PHE A 203 -0.56 -6.79 -1.18
C PHE A 203 0.73 -7.61 -1.14
N VAL A 204 1.08 -8.11 0.03
CA VAL A 204 2.35 -8.80 0.30
C VAL A 204 2.19 -10.31 0.28
N ASN A 205 3.16 -11.02 -0.34
CA ASN A 205 3.35 -12.46 -0.19
C ASN A 205 4.85 -12.77 -0.08
N LEU A 206 5.32 -13.02 1.12
CA LEU A 206 6.74 -13.26 1.40
C LEU A 206 7.26 -14.62 0.88
N LYS A 207 6.38 -15.51 0.43
CA LYS A 207 6.77 -16.73 -0.27
C LYS A 207 7.40 -16.41 -1.64
N GLY A 208 7.05 -15.25 -2.19
CA GLY A 208 7.40 -14.79 -3.53
C GLY A 208 6.36 -15.20 -4.55
N LEU A 209 6.22 -14.38 -5.59
CA LEU A 209 5.22 -14.60 -6.63
C LEU A 209 5.70 -15.67 -7.61
N THR A 210 4.93 -16.75 -7.72
CA THR A 210 5.07 -17.83 -8.73
C THR A 210 3.69 -18.10 -9.34
N ASP A 211 3.57 -18.80 -10.47
CA ASP A 211 2.27 -19.12 -11.09
C ASP A 211 1.81 -20.55 -10.78
N PRO A 212 0.67 -20.73 -10.14
CA PRO A 212 -0.18 -19.73 -9.47
C PRO A 212 0.52 -19.13 -8.23
N CYS A 213 0.13 -17.89 -7.87
CA CYS A 213 0.63 -17.27 -6.66
C CYS A 213 0.23 -18.11 -5.44
N PRO A 214 1.17 -18.50 -4.56
CA PRO A 214 0.85 -19.31 -3.40
C PRO A 214 -0.01 -18.52 -2.40
N THR A 215 -0.73 -19.22 -1.51
CA THR A 215 -1.49 -18.56 -0.44
C THR A 215 -0.57 -18.10 0.69
N VAL A 216 -1.04 -17.12 1.48
CA VAL A 216 -0.34 -16.59 2.66
C VAL A 216 -0.75 -17.28 3.96
N GLU A 217 -1.52 -18.34 3.89
CA GLU A 217 -2.14 -19.01 5.05
C GLU A 217 -1.12 -19.56 6.05
N ASP A 218 0.06 -19.97 5.57
CA ASP A 218 1.16 -20.46 6.42
C ASP A 218 2.11 -19.35 6.92
N HIS A 219 1.90 -18.09 6.49
CA HIS A 219 2.65 -16.97 7.05
C HIS A 219 2.35 -16.80 8.53
N ILE A 220 3.40 -16.52 9.31
CA ILE A 220 3.32 -16.33 10.76
C ILE A 220 3.25 -14.84 11.03
N LEU A 221 2.15 -14.44 11.66
CA LEU A 221 1.83 -13.05 11.94
C LEU A 221 1.94 -12.76 13.43
N THR A 222 2.50 -11.60 13.77
CA THR A 222 2.46 -10.97 15.10
C THR A 222 1.96 -9.56 14.95
N VAL A 223 1.00 -9.14 15.79
CA VAL A 223 0.42 -7.78 15.78
C VAL A 223 0.49 -7.18 17.18
N ASN A 224 1.00 -5.96 17.28
CA ASN A 224 1.06 -5.19 18.52
C ASN A 224 -0.27 -4.47 18.78
N ALA A 225 -1.32 -5.24 19.01
CA ALA A 225 -2.66 -4.75 19.30
C ALA A 225 -3.36 -5.62 20.34
N ASN A 226 -3.98 -4.98 21.32
CA ASN A 226 -4.82 -5.65 22.31
C ASN A 226 -6.31 -5.65 21.93
N TRP A 227 -6.66 -4.87 20.90
CA TRP A 227 -8.03 -4.58 20.52
C TRP A 227 -8.19 -4.57 19.00
N PHE A 228 -9.41 -4.83 18.54
CA PHE A 228 -9.82 -4.69 17.14
C PHE A 228 -11.20 -4.06 17.04
N LEU A 229 -11.58 -3.62 15.85
CA LEU A 229 -12.89 -3.04 15.57
C LEU A 229 -13.79 -4.10 14.92
N PRO A 230 -14.86 -4.57 15.60
CA PRO A 230 -15.86 -5.42 14.97
C PRO A 230 -16.69 -4.61 13.96
N THR A 231 -17.14 -5.28 12.91
CA THR A 231 -17.89 -4.65 11.82
C THR A 231 -19.33 -5.14 11.73
N ASP A 232 -20.19 -4.36 11.08
CA ASP A 232 -21.51 -4.80 10.66
C ASP A 232 -21.44 -5.59 9.32
N SER A 233 -22.60 -6.00 8.81
CA SER A 233 -22.72 -6.74 7.55
C SER A 233 -22.27 -5.97 6.30
N THR A 234 -21.96 -4.69 6.41
CA THR A 234 -21.42 -3.84 5.34
C THR A 234 -19.97 -3.44 5.59
N MET A 235 -19.30 -4.15 6.52
CA MET A 235 -17.91 -3.93 6.92
C MET A 235 -17.63 -2.53 7.50
N ILE A 236 -18.67 -1.86 8.03
CA ILE A 236 -18.54 -0.62 8.80
C ILE A 236 -18.29 -0.98 10.28
N PRO A 237 -17.31 -0.37 10.97
CA PRO A 237 -17.14 -0.55 12.41
C PRO A 237 -18.41 -0.23 13.18
N THR A 238 -18.78 -1.10 14.13
CA THR A 238 -19.97 -0.90 14.97
C THR A 238 -19.82 0.24 16.01
N GLY A 239 -18.62 0.79 16.13
CA GLY A 239 -18.22 1.72 17.18
C GLY A 239 -17.66 1.02 18.42
N ALA A 240 -17.86 -0.28 18.59
CA ALA A 240 -17.22 -1.03 19.66
C ALA A 240 -15.71 -1.21 19.41
N ILE A 241 -14.95 -1.33 20.51
CA ILE A 241 -13.54 -1.71 20.52
C ILE A 241 -13.46 -2.98 21.37
N LEU A 242 -13.21 -4.13 20.75
CA LEU A 242 -13.22 -5.43 21.42
C LEU A 242 -11.81 -5.94 21.67
N SER A 243 -11.61 -6.62 22.82
CA SER A 243 -10.36 -7.34 23.11
C SER A 243 -10.12 -8.45 22.07
N VAL A 244 -8.87 -8.64 21.71
CA VAL A 244 -8.44 -9.78 20.89
C VAL A 244 -8.40 -11.08 21.69
N ASP A 245 -8.48 -11.03 23.04
CA ASP A 245 -8.41 -12.20 23.91
C ASP A 245 -9.44 -13.25 23.53
N SER A 246 -9.00 -14.49 23.37
CA SER A 246 -9.83 -15.64 23.02
C SER A 246 -10.60 -15.48 21.69
N THR A 247 -10.11 -14.64 20.77
CA THR A 247 -10.67 -14.46 19.44
C THR A 247 -9.70 -14.95 18.34
N PRO A 248 -10.16 -15.15 17.10
CA PRO A 248 -9.30 -15.43 15.96
C PRO A 248 -8.25 -14.33 15.70
N PHE A 249 -8.51 -13.10 16.16
CA PHE A 249 -7.69 -11.91 15.96
C PHE A 249 -6.57 -11.76 17.00
N ASP A 250 -6.37 -12.70 17.92
CA ASP A 250 -5.24 -12.67 18.86
C ASP A 250 -3.94 -13.08 18.17
N PHE A 251 -3.25 -12.09 17.60
CA PHE A 251 -1.92 -12.20 17.01
C PHE A 251 -0.82 -11.57 17.89
N ARG A 252 -1.05 -11.37 19.18
CA ARG A 252 0.00 -10.83 20.09
C ARG A 252 1.18 -11.77 20.26
N LYS A 253 0.99 -13.04 19.99
CA LYS A 253 2.04 -14.07 19.85
C LYS A 253 2.09 -14.53 18.40
N PRO A 254 3.26 -15.00 17.92
CA PRO A 254 3.37 -15.56 16.58
C PRO A 254 2.32 -16.63 16.32
N LYS A 255 1.50 -16.46 15.30
CA LYS A 255 0.41 -17.36 14.91
C LYS A 255 0.28 -17.42 13.40
N LYS A 256 0.01 -18.60 12.84
CA LYS A 256 -0.27 -18.72 11.39
C LYS A 256 -1.59 -18.03 11.04
N ILE A 257 -1.62 -17.37 9.90
CA ILE A 257 -2.85 -16.78 9.35
C ILE A 257 -3.94 -17.85 9.22
N ALA A 258 -3.59 -19.07 8.78
CA ALA A 258 -4.50 -20.19 8.68
C ALA A 258 -5.27 -20.49 9.99
N GLU A 259 -4.66 -20.31 11.14
CA GLU A 259 -5.30 -20.59 12.44
C GLU A 259 -6.47 -19.60 12.71
N ALA A 260 -6.34 -18.36 12.29
CA ALA A 260 -7.44 -17.39 12.37
C ALA A 260 -8.54 -17.73 11.36
N LEU A 261 -8.14 -18.09 10.13
CA LEU A 261 -9.07 -18.44 9.04
C LEU A 261 -9.86 -19.73 9.29
N ALA A 262 -9.32 -20.66 10.10
CA ALA A 262 -10.00 -21.90 10.49
C ALA A 262 -11.16 -21.67 11.48
N CYS A 263 -11.28 -20.47 12.06
CA CYS A 263 -12.39 -20.14 12.97
C CYS A 263 -13.66 -19.74 12.18
N GLU A 264 -14.13 -20.62 11.31
CA GLU A 264 -15.22 -20.36 10.35
C GLU A 264 -16.58 -20.02 10.99
N ASN A 265 -16.75 -20.27 12.29
CA ASN A 265 -17.96 -19.92 13.05
C ASN A 265 -17.86 -18.57 13.76
N ASP A 266 -16.71 -17.87 13.72
CA ASP A 266 -16.59 -16.54 14.29
C ASP A 266 -17.33 -15.52 13.41
N PRO A 267 -18.22 -14.70 13.97
CA PRO A 267 -19.03 -13.76 13.19
C PRO A 267 -18.19 -12.75 12.41
N ASN A 268 -17.06 -12.32 12.93
CA ASN A 268 -16.20 -11.37 12.24
C ASN A 268 -15.44 -12.05 11.08
N ILE A 269 -14.98 -13.29 11.26
CA ILE A 269 -14.38 -14.08 10.16
C ILE A 269 -15.40 -14.34 9.05
N ILE A 270 -16.68 -14.62 9.41
CA ILE A 270 -17.76 -14.78 8.43
C ILE A 270 -17.97 -13.49 7.64
N LEU A 271 -18.14 -12.35 8.33
CA LEU A 271 -18.39 -11.05 7.69
C LEU A 271 -17.24 -10.60 6.79
N GLY A 272 -15.99 -10.77 7.23
CA GLY A 272 -14.80 -10.44 6.45
C GLY A 272 -14.44 -11.47 5.38
N HIS A 273 -15.18 -12.60 5.28
CA HIS A 273 -14.79 -13.77 4.46
C HIS A 273 -13.36 -14.27 4.76
N GLY A 274 -12.84 -13.93 5.94
CA GLY A 274 -11.49 -14.12 6.44
C GLY A 274 -11.10 -12.96 7.37
N VAL A 275 -9.81 -12.66 7.45
CA VAL A 275 -9.37 -11.46 8.17
C VAL A 275 -9.55 -10.25 7.24
N ASP A 276 -10.33 -9.26 7.67
CA ASP A 276 -10.52 -7.94 7.04
C ASP A 276 -10.95 -6.94 8.12
N HIS A 277 -10.06 -6.69 9.08
CA HIS A 277 -10.40 -5.91 10.26
C HIS A 277 -9.31 -4.92 10.63
N ASN A 278 -9.72 -3.80 11.23
CA ASN A 278 -8.81 -2.82 11.79
C ASN A 278 -8.40 -3.19 13.21
N PHE A 279 -7.10 -3.37 13.41
CA PHE A 279 -6.48 -3.56 14.71
C PHE A 279 -6.15 -2.22 15.35
N VAL A 280 -6.49 -2.06 16.62
CA VAL A 280 -6.16 -0.88 17.42
C VAL A 280 -4.75 -1.06 17.99
N LEU A 281 -3.79 -0.36 17.45
CA LEU A 281 -2.38 -0.50 17.79
C LEU A 281 -2.08 0.02 19.20
N ASN A 282 -1.19 -0.65 19.92
CA ASN A 282 -0.78 -0.27 21.27
C ASN A 282 0.18 0.93 21.24
N GLN A 283 -0.37 2.12 20.97
CA GLN A 283 0.36 3.39 20.92
C GLN A 283 0.19 4.13 22.25
N LYS A 284 1.28 4.61 22.85
CA LYS A 284 1.24 5.37 24.11
C LYS A 284 0.87 6.84 23.90
N ARG A 285 1.29 7.40 22.78
CA ARG A 285 1.02 8.78 22.36
C ARG A 285 0.64 8.78 20.90
N GLN A 286 -0.40 9.52 20.55
CA GLN A 286 -0.83 9.69 19.17
C GLN A 286 0.33 10.22 18.30
N GLY A 287 0.54 9.61 17.13
CA GLY A 287 1.60 9.98 16.19
C GLY A 287 3.01 9.51 16.59
N GLU A 288 3.16 8.74 17.67
CA GLU A 288 4.43 8.10 18.02
C GLU A 288 4.70 6.95 17.03
N MET A 289 5.93 6.90 16.49
CA MET A 289 6.37 5.76 15.68
C MET A 289 6.49 4.52 16.57
N ILE A 290 5.72 3.49 16.29
CA ILE A 290 5.68 2.25 17.04
C ILE A 290 5.87 1.04 16.14
N PHE A 291 6.33 -0.06 16.71
CA PHE A 291 6.23 -1.38 16.10
C PHE A 291 4.75 -1.79 16.05
N ALA A 292 4.22 -2.02 14.86
CA ALA A 292 2.82 -2.41 14.62
C ALA A 292 2.67 -3.92 14.46
N GLY A 293 3.63 -4.58 13.83
CA GLY A 293 3.56 -6.01 13.61
C GLY A 293 4.75 -6.58 12.84
N LYS A 294 4.76 -7.91 12.72
CA LYS A 294 5.75 -8.66 11.95
C LYS A 294 5.07 -9.82 11.25
N VAL A 295 5.45 -10.06 10.01
CA VAL A 295 5.08 -11.27 9.26
C VAL A 295 6.32 -12.01 8.81
N VAL A 296 6.29 -13.35 8.90
CA VAL A 296 7.40 -14.23 8.49
C VAL A 296 6.85 -15.36 7.64
N GLU A 297 7.50 -15.63 6.51
CA GLU A 297 7.22 -16.84 5.73
C GLU A 297 8.20 -17.95 6.17
N PRO A 298 7.69 -19.07 6.70
CA PRO A 298 8.54 -20.03 7.41
C PRO A 298 9.53 -20.81 6.53
N THR A 299 9.25 -20.95 5.22
CA THR A 299 10.08 -21.74 4.29
C THR A 299 11.25 -20.93 3.71
N THR A 300 10.94 -19.75 3.20
CA THR A 300 11.92 -18.81 2.60
C THR A 300 12.65 -18.01 3.66
N LYS A 301 12.09 -17.94 4.87
CA LYS A 301 12.52 -17.09 5.98
C LYS A 301 12.42 -15.59 5.67
N ARG A 302 11.82 -15.18 4.56
CA ARG A 302 11.54 -13.75 4.35
C ARG A 302 10.66 -13.22 5.47
N SER A 303 10.98 -12.03 5.94
CA SER A 303 10.23 -11.34 6.99
C SER A 303 10.01 -9.89 6.63
N MET A 304 8.94 -9.32 7.19
CA MET A 304 8.65 -7.90 7.12
C MET A 304 8.17 -7.41 8.48
N GLU A 305 8.88 -6.45 9.06
CA GLU A 305 8.44 -5.72 10.25
C GLU A 305 7.75 -4.43 9.82
N ILE A 306 6.71 -4.03 10.53
CA ILE A 306 5.89 -2.87 10.23
C ILE A 306 5.99 -1.90 11.39
N TYR A 307 6.36 -0.66 11.10
CA TYR A 307 6.37 0.45 12.06
C TYR A 307 5.52 1.57 11.50
N THR A 308 4.77 2.27 12.37
CA THR A 308 3.89 3.35 11.92
C THR A 308 3.62 4.39 13.00
N THR A 309 3.23 5.58 12.56
CA THR A 309 2.68 6.64 13.41
C THR A 309 1.15 6.58 13.52
N GLU A 310 0.51 5.66 12.78
CA GLU A 310 -0.94 5.51 12.73
C GLU A 310 -1.50 4.77 13.95
N PRO A 311 -2.73 5.10 14.40
CA PRO A 311 -3.36 4.46 15.56
C PRO A 311 -3.92 3.07 15.25
N GLY A 312 -4.09 2.71 13.99
CA GLY A 312 -4.67 1.46 13.54
C GLY A 312 -3.95 0.84 12.36
N MET A 313 -4.23 -0.43 12.15
CA MET A 313 -3.77 -1.18 10.99
C MET A 313 -4.88 -2.14 10.54
N GLN A 314 -5.41 -1.92 9.34
CA GLN A 314 -6.26 -2.89 8.67
C GLN A 314 -5.39 -4.05 8.21
N ILE A 315 -5.84 -5.27 8.47
CA ILE A 315 -5.23 -6.49 7.95
C ILE A 315 -6.26 -7.18 7.08
N TYR A 316 -5.91 -7.35 5.79
CA TYR A 316 -6.79 -7.95 4.79
C TYR A 316 -6.12 -9.10 4.06
N THR A 317 -6.70 -10.30 4.12
CA THR A 317 -6.12 -11.54 3.59
C THR A 317 -6.54 -11.86 2.15
N ALA A 318 -6.70 -10.85 1.31
CA ALA A 318 -7.05 -10.98 -0.13
C ALA A 318 -8.25 -11.94 -0.36
N ASN A 319 -9.31 -11.77 0.44
CA ASN A 319 -10.46 -12.68 0.50
C ASN A 319 -11.31 -12.70 -0.78
N TRP A 320 -11.21 -11.64 -1.59
CA TRP A 320 -11.99 -11.44 -2.82
C TRP A 320 -11.19 -11.61 -4.11
N HIS A 321 -9.93 -12.04 -4.02
CA HIS A 321 -9.16 -12.37 -5.23
C HIS A 321 -9.78 -13.60 -5.91
N ASP A 322 -10.01 -13.50 -7.22
CA ASP A 322 -10.73 -14.51 -8.03
C ASP A 322 -9.82 -15.27 -9.02
N GLY A 323 -8.51 -15.03 -8.94
CA GLY A 323 -7.52 -15.64 -9.86
C GLY A 323 -7.19 -14.76 -11.06
N PHE A 324 -7.47 -13.44 -10.99
CA PHE A 324 -7.05 -12.50 -12.02
C PHE A 324 -5.51 -12.54 -12.23
N LYS A 325 -5.07 -12.07 -13.41
CA LYS A 325 -3.65 -12.04 -13.76
C LYS A 325 -3.03 -10.68 -13.36
N GLY A 326 -1.92 -10.74 -12.65
CA GLY A 326 -1.10 -9.59 -12.28
C GLY A 326 0.30 -9.64 -12.91
N TYR A 327 1.29 -9.30 -12.11
CA TYR A 327 2.72 -9.27 -12.46
C TYR A 327 3.14 -10.50 -13.27
N HIS A 328 3.69 -10.27 -14.50
CA HIS A 328 4.11 -11.30 -15.46
C HIS A 328 3.04 -12.38 -15.76
N GLY A 329 1.75 -11.98 -15.68
CA GLY A 329 0.66 -12.90 -15.96
C GLY A 329 0.39 -13.94 -14.88
N ILE A 330 1.02 -13.83 -13.73
CA ILE A 330 0.82 -14.70 -12.56
C ILE A 330 -0.62 -14.56 -12.07
N ARG A 331 -1.28 -15.70 -11.86
CA ARG A 331 -2.64 -15.75 -11.31
C ARG A 331 -2.64 -15.47 -9.82
N MET A 332 -3.54 -14.57 -9.38
CA MET A 332 -3.71 -14.10 -8.01
C MET A 332 -4.98 -14.70 -7.40
N PRO A 333 -4.93 -15.95 -6.89
CA PRO A 333 -6.11 -16.59 -6.28
C PRO A 333 -6.44 -15.99 -4.92
N ARG A 334 -7.61 -16.36 -4.41
CA ARG A 334 -8.04 -16.02 -3.04
C ARG A 334 -6.96 -16.35 -2.03
N ARG A 335 -6.71 -15.43 -1.09
CA ARG A 335 -5.70 -15.56 -0.02
C ARG A 335 -4.24 -15.66 -0.52
N SER A 336 -3.99 -15.20 -1.73
CA SER A 336 -2.63 -15.17 -2.28
C SER A 336 -1.79 -13.98 -1.81
N ALA A 337 -2.34 -13.12 -0.97
CA ALA A 337 -1.61 -12.00 -0.36
C ALA A 337 -2.26 -11.56 0.95
N VAL A 338 -1.54 -10.74 1.71
CA VAL A 338 -2.05 -10.00 2.86
C VAL A 338 -1.68 -8.53 2.72
N ALA A 339 -2.66 -7.64 2.92
CA ALA A 339 -2.42 -6.20 3.01
C ALA A 339 -2.36 -5.76 4.48
N PHE A 340 -1.45 -4.82 4.76
CA PHE A 340 -1.26 -4.18 6.06
C PHE A 340 -1.38 -2.67 5.86
N GLU A 341 -2.60 -2.16 6.03
CA GLU A 341 -2.95 -0.76 5.78
C GLU A 341 -2.91 0.01 7.09
N THR A 342 -1.79 0.66 7.37
CA THR A 342 -1.66 1.53 8.53
C THR A 342 -2.45 2.81 8.27
N GLN A 343 -3.38 3.14 9.17
CA GLN A 343 -4.38 4.17 8.95
C GLN A 343 -5.07 4.61 10.25
N HIS A 344 -5.80 5.72 10.20
CA HIS A 344 -6.86 5.98 11.18
C HIS A 344 -8.01 5.00 11.01
N PHE A 345 -8.86 4.89 12.03
CA PHE A 345 -9.93 3.90 12.02
C PHE A 345 -10.94 4.17 10.92
N PRO A 346 -11.52 3.10 10.30
CA PRO A 346 -12.61 3.27 9.35
C PRO A 346 -13.79 4.00 10.02
N ASP A 347 -14.52 4.79 9.25
CA ASP A 347 -15.68 5.60 9.67
C ASP A 347 -15.41 6.58 10.83
N SER A 348 -14.16 6.95 11.10
CA SER A 348 -13.81 7.93 12.15
C SER A 348 -14.58 9.24 12.09
N PRO A 349 -14.96 9.80 10.92
CA PRO A 349 -15.74 11.04 10.88
C PRO A 349 -17.11 10.93 11.55
N ASN A 350 -17.66 9.72 11.65
CA ASN A 350 -19.01 9.45 12.16
C ASN A 350 -19.01 8.85 13.58
N ILE A 351 -17.87 8.44 14.10
CA ILE A 351 -17.76 7.79 15.41
C ILE A 351 -16.89 8.65 16.33
N GLY A 352 -17.55 9.49 17.14
CA GLY A 352 -16.91 10.60 17.87
C GLY A 352 -15.84 10.25 18.90
N HIS A 353 -15.71 8.97 19.30
CA HIS A 353 -14.64 8.52 20.19
C HIS A 353 -13.45 7.89 19.45
N PHE A 354 -13.52 7.78 18.12
CA PHE A 354 -12.40 7.37 17.29
C PHE A 354 -11.40 8.52 17.08
N PRO A 355 -10.13 8.23 16.76
CA PRO A 355 -9.14 9.26 16.46
C PRO A 355 -9.61 10.20 15.36
N SER A 356 -9.43 11.50 15.56
CA SER A 356 -9.87 12.52 14.60
C SER A 356 -9.08 12.45 13.30
N VAL A 357 -9.78 12.56 12.19
CA VAL A 357 -9.26 12.62 10.83
C VAL A 357 -9.44 14.01 10.19
N VAL A 358 -9.87 14.98 10.99
CA VAL A 358 -10.12 16.36 10.53
C VAL A 358 -8.78 17.07 10.35
N LEU A 359 -8.63 17.70 9.19
CA LEU A 359 -7.52 18.61 8.87
C LEU A 359 -8.06 20.02 8.68
N ASN A 360 -7.57 20.97 9.48
CA ASN A 360 -7.90 22.38 9.37
C ASN A 360 -6.91 23.13 8.48
N PRO A 361 -7.33 24.24 7.84
CA PRO A 361 -6.41 25.16 7.20
C PRO A 361 -5.31 25.63 8.16
N GLY A 362 -4.07 25.65 7.69
CA GLY A 362 -2.89 25.98 8.49
C GLY A 362 -2.24 24.79 9.21
N GLU A 363 -2.94 23.69 9.38
CA GLU A 363 -2.37 22.44 9.88
C GLU A 363 -1.68 21.66 8.77
N THR A 364 -0.82 20.71 9.16
CA THR A 364 -0.19 19.76 8.25
C THR A 364 -0.57 18.35 8.67
N TYR A 365 -1.23 17.61 7.79
CA TYR A 365 -1.38 16.16 7.92
C TYR A 365 -0.03 15.50 7.78
N THR A 366 0.30 14.58 8.67
CA THR A 366 1.54 13.78 8.61
C THR A 366 1.23 12.36 9.02
N SER A 367 1.77 11.40 8.26
CA SER A 367 1.76 9.98 8.59
C SER A 367 3.02 9.33 8.02
N ASP A 368 3.58 8.39 8.75
CA ASP A 368 4.76 7.63 8.35
C ASP A 368 4.53 6.15 8.59
N THR A 369 4.92 5.32 7.61
CA THR A 369 4.96 3.86 7.74
C THR A 369 6.26 3.31 7.18
N ILE A 370 6.86 2.36 7.89
CA ILE A 370 8.09 1.68 7.50
C ILE A 370 7.80 0.18 7.40
N TYR A 371 8.09 -0.39 6.24
CA TYR A 371 8.11 -1.82 6.00
C TYR A 371 9.58 -2.25 5.92
N LYS A 372 10.06 -2.91 6.98
CA LYS A 372 11.45 -3.36 7.07
C LYS A 372 11.56 -4.82 6.65
N PHE A 373 12.12 -5.04 5.48
CA PHE A 373 12.33 -6.37 4.93
C PHE A 373 13.60 -7.01 5.48
N GLY A 374 13.57 -8.34 5.61
CA GLY A 374 14.72 -9.10 6.09
C GLY A 374 14.57 -10.60 5.89
N VAL A 375 15.57 -11.32 6.37
CA VAL A 375 15.57 -12.78 6.48
C VAL A 375 15.58 -13.13 7.96
N ASP A 376 14.55 -13.82 8.43
CA ASP A 376 14.42 -14.22 9.83
C ASP A 376 15.44 -15.30 10.18
N LYS A 377 16.17 -15.09 11.25
CA LYS A 377 17.22 -16.03 11.72
C LYS A 377 16.68 -17.06 12.73
N TRP A 378 15.40 -17.03 13.03
CA TRP A 378 14.82 -17.95 14.02
C TRP A 378 14.76 -19.37 13.47
N ASN A 379 15.47 -20.29 14.14
CA ASN A 379 15.52 -21.70 13.77
C ASN A 379 14.40 -22.54 14.36
N ASN A 380 13.53 -21.97 15.25
CA ASN A 380 12.47 -22.67 15.96
C ASN A 380 11.18 -21.82 15.97
N ILE A 381 10.30 -22.07 15.02
CA ILE A 381 8.88 -21.79 15.12
C ILE A 381 8.14 -23.10 14.85
#